data_25c1f4f62b7ba6e55ef333b0009a77eb
#
_entry.id   25c1f4f62b7ba6e55ef333b0009a77eb
#
_cell.length_a   1.000
_cell.length_b   1.000
_cell.length_c   1.000
_cell.angle_alpha   90.00
_cell.angle_beta   90.00
_cell.angle_gamma   90.00
#
_symmetry.space_group_name_H-M   'P 1'
#
loop_
_entity.id
_entity.type
_entity.pdbx_description
1 polymer ?
#
loop_
_entity_poly.entity_id
_entity_poly.type
_entity_poly.pdbx_seq_one_letter_code
_entity_poly.pdbx_strand_id
1 'polypeptide(L)'
;MENQNSSFYVPPNNFLEGVTEYQRAQLRQLHVEKAKRESEALRLYEPLPFQDKFHSSNAKEVLIQAGNQVGKSLCAFVEDARAATGQDPYGKYPKENGIMVCLGMDEGHIGRTIHKYLFRKGSFKIIKDNVSGKWRSWKPWIESDWERKSESKPAPPLIPERFIKQFAWKKRAQHVFEICELHNGWTIYAMGSKGDPSQGFQADLVHIDEDLERSEWYDEMIARLSMRDGKLRWSALPHSKNDALVNLAERAEDEENEENAST
;
A
#
# COMPACT_ATOMS: atom_id res chain seq x y z
N MET A 1 33.87 13.56 19.53
CA MET A 1 32.46 13.83 19.89
C MET A 1 32.07 15.14 19.21
N GLU A 2 31.66 15.08 17.97
CA GLU A 2 31.25 16.27 17.23
C GLU A 2 29.73 16.27 17.08
N ASN A 3 29.14 17.31 17.67
CA ASN A 3 27.74 17.65 17.55
C ASN A 3 27.43 18.06 16.10
N GLN A 4 26.83 17.18 15.31
CA GLN A 4 26.22 17.60 14.07
C GLN A 4 24.80 18.14 14.33
N ASN A 5 24.76 19.43 14.69
CA ASN A 5 23.56 20.25 14.58
C ASN A 5 23.09 20.26 13.13
N SER A 6 22.00 19.56 12.82
CA SER A 6 21.27 19.75 11.56
C SER A 6 20.55 21.11 11.63
N SER A 7 21.32 22.18 11.40
CA SER A 7 20.75 23.50 11.21
C SER A 7 19.85 23.47 9.98
N PHE A 8 18.59 23.85 10.15
CA PHE A 8 17.73 24.24 9.03
C PHE A 8 18.51 25.23 8.18
N TYR A 9 18.81 24.86 6.93
CA TYR A 9 19.39 25.78 5.97
C TYR A 9 18.37 26.90 5.76
N VAL A 10 18.57 28.02 6.42
CA VAL A 10 17.92 29.29 6.11
C VAL A 10 18.80 29.91 5.04
N PRO A 11 18.35 29.98 3.78
CA PRO A 11 19.15 30.61 2.75
C PRO A 11 19.43 32.06 3.16
N PRO A 12 20.63 32.59 2.87
CA PRO A 12 20.97 33.96 3.20
C PRO A 12 19.95 34.92 2.58
N ASN A 13 19.64 36.01 3.25
CA ASN A 13 18.62 36.99 2.84
C ASN A 13 18.76 37.49 1.38
N ASN A 14 19.94 37.34 0.80
CA ASN A 14 20.26 37.73 -0.59
C ASN A 14 19.78 36.75 -1.65
N PHE A 15 19.32 35.53 -1.27
CA PHE A 15 18.83 34.53 -2.24
C PHE A 15 17.53 34.96 -2.93
N LEU A 16 16.85 36.00 -2.42
CA LEU A 16 15.60 36.51 -2.96
C LEU A 16 15.77 37.88 -3.66
N GLU A 17 16.99 38.40 -3.76
CA GLU A 17 17.26 39.63 -4.54
C GLU A 17 17.11 39.33 -6.04
N GLY A 18 16.19 40.03 -6.69
CA GLY A 18 15.83 39.82 -8.12
C GLY A 18 14.64 38.89 -8.36
N VAL A 19 14.11 38.22 -7.33
CA VAL A 19 12.92 37.37 -7.45
C VAL A 19 11.66 38.23 -7.44
N THR A 20 10.89 38.17 -8.52
CA THR A 20 9.61 38.89 -8.62
C THR A 20 8.57 38.38 -7.64
N GLU A 21 7.55 39.18 -7.32
CA GLU A 21 6.48 38.75 -6.41
C GLU A 21 5.72 37.50 -6.93
N TYR A 22 5.56 37.40 -8.25
CA TYR A 22 5.01 36.21 -8.91
C TYR A 22 5.88 34.96 -8.64
N GLN A 23 7.18 35.04 -8.79
CA GLN A 23 8.11 33.95 -8.51
C GLN A 23 8.12 33.55 -7.02
N ARG A 24 8.01 34.54 -6.11
CA ARG A 24 7.86 34.28 -4.67
C ARG A 24 6.56 33.55 -4.35
N ALA A 25 5.47 33.88 -5.02
CA ALA A 25 4.21 33.17 -4.88
C ALA A 25 4.30 31.72 -5.37
N GLN A 26 4.94 31.50 -6.52
CA GLN A 26 5.21 30.15 -7.04
C GLN A 26 6.09 29.32 -6.08
N LEU A 27 7.16 29.89 -5.54
CA LEU A 27 8.02 29.21 -4.56
C LEU A 27 7.25 28.82 -3.29
N ARG A 28 6.40 29.71 -2.77
CA ARG A 28 5.53 29.40 -1.62
C ARG A 28 4.59 28.24 -1.94
N GLN A 29 3.98 28.24 -3.12
CA GLN A 29 3.10 27.17 -3.56
C GLN A 29 3.85 25.83 -3.68
N LEU A 30 5.05 25.83 -4.27
CA LEU A 30 5.90 24.65 -4.35
C LEU A 30 6.31 24.10 -2.96
N HIS A 31 6.62 24.99 -2.01
CA HIS A 31 6.92 24.58 -0.63
C HIS A 31 5.71 23.94 0.05
N VAL A 32 4.51 24.47 -0.14
CA VAL A 32 3.27 23.90 0.40
C VAL A 32 3.01 22.52 -0.23
N GLU A 33 3.16 22.39 -1.55
CA GLU A 33 3.02 21.11 -2.26
C GLU A 33 4.08 20.09 -1.79
N LYS A 34 5.33 20.51 -1.64
CA LYS A 34 6.40 19.65 -1.09
C LYS A 34 6.04 19.15 0.30
N ALA A 35 5.62 20.03 1.21
CA ALA A 35 5.23 19.66 2.58
C ALA A 35 4.04 18.70 2.59
N LYS A 36 3.03 18.88 1.70
CA LYS A 36 1.93 17.95 1.55
C LYS A 36 2.42 16.56 1.12
N ARG A 37 3.33 16.49 0.13
CA ARG A 37 3.89 15.21 -0.36
C ARG A 37 4.75 14.53 0.70
N GLU A 38 5.51 15.27 1.48
CA GLU A 38 6.31 14.74 2.59
C GLU A 38 5.44 14.15 3.71
N SER A 39 4.18 14.56 3.82
CA SER A 39 3.21 14.03 4.78
C SER A 39 2.27 12.95 4.21
N GLU A 40 2.48 12.47 2.99
CA GLU A 40 1.70 11.37 2.42
C GLU A 40 1.95 10.04 3.15
N ALA A 41 0.92 9.19 3.25
CA ALA A 41 0.98 7.97 4.04
C ALA A 41 2.15 7.04 3.68
N LEU A 42 2.41 6.84 2.38
CA LEU A 42 3.48 5.96 1.92
C LEU A 42 4.89 6.43 2.34
N ARG A 43 5.08 7.74 2.56
CA ARG A 43 6.34 8.31 3.06
C ARG A 43 6.48 8.21 4.57
N LEU A 44 5.37 8.09 5.28
CA LEU A 44 5.29 7.99 6.73
C LEU A 44 5.18 6.54 7.21
N TYR A 45 4.93 5.61 6.29
CA TYR A 45 4.85 4.19 6.62
C TYR A 45 6.24 3.62 6.89
N GLU A 46 6.38 3.00 8.04
CA GLU A 46 7.59 2.29 8.46
C GLU A 46 7.24 0.81 8.62
N PRO A 47 7.78 -0.08 7.76
CA PRO A 47 7.48 -1.50 7.83
C PRO A 47 8.11 -2.15 9.07
N LEU A 48 7.44 -3.17 9.61
CA LEU A 48 8.05 -4.12 10.54
C LEU A 48 8.96 -5.09 9.77
N PRO A 49 9.90 -5.81 10.42
CA PRO A 49 10.83 -6.69 9.72
C PRO A 49 10.16 -7.70 8.77
N PHE A 50 9.07 -8.34 9.19
CA PHE A 50 8.33 -9.27 8.34
C PHE A 50 7.60 -8.58 7.18
N GLN A 51 7.15 -7.34 7.38
CA GLN A 51 6.54 -6.53 6.32
C GLN A 51 7.59 -6.08 5.31
N ASP A 52 8.80 -5.77 5.76
CA ASP A 52 9.91 -5.43 4.87
C ASP A 52 10.33 -6.62 4.01
N LYS A 53 10.40 -7.84 4.59
CA LYS A 53 10.62 -9.09 3.85
C LYS A 53 9.54 -9.28 2.77
N PHE A 54 8.26 -9.03 3.09
CA PHE A 54 7.16 -9.08 2.12
C PHE A 54 7.33 -8.06 0.99
N HIS A 55 7.64 -6.81 1.33
CA HIS A 55 7.81 -5.74 0.36
C HIS A 55 9.03 -5.91 -0.55
N SER A 56 10.14 -6.43 -0.02
CA SER A 56 11.38 -6.62 -0.79
C SER A 56 11.35 -7.86 -1.69
N SER A 57 10.46 -8.82 -1.41
CA SER A 57 10.36 -10.05 -2.19
C SER A 57 9.99 -9.79 -3.65
N ASN A 58 10.79 -10.35 -4.57
CA ASN A 58 10.53 -10.32 -6.00
C ASN A 58 9.83 -11.60 -6.51
N ALA A 59 9.49 -12.54 -5.62
CA ALA A 59 8.78 -13.76 -5.98
C ALA A 59 7.46 -13.46 -6.70
N LYS A 60 7.07 -14.35 -7.60
CA LYS A 60 5.81 -14.25 -8.36
C LYS A 60 4.60 -14.27 -7.44
N GLU A 61 4.64 -15.13 -6.46
CA GLU A 61 3.59 -15.32 -5.47
C GLU A 61 4.19 -15.08 -4.09
N VAL A 62 3.56 -14.26 -3.27
CA VAL A 62 3.97 -14.02 -1.90
C VAL A 62 2.74 -14.07 -1.01
N LEU A 63 2.82 -14.91 0.03
CA LEU A 63 1.81 -15.07 1.05
C LEU A 63 2.26 -14.39 2.34
N ILE A 64 1.37 -13.60 2.95
CA ILE A 64 1.53 -13.09 4.30
C ILE A 64 0.45 -13.67 5.20
N GLN A 65 0.84 -14.66 5.99
CA GLN A 65 -0.03 -15.27 7.01
C GLN A 65 0.35 -14.73 8.38
N ALA A 66 -0.63 -14.21 9.09
CA ALA A 66 -0.42 -13.75 10.46
C ALA A 66 -1.76 -13.65 11.20
N GLY A 67 -1.71 -13.66 12.51
CA GLY A 67 -2.87 -13.46 13.38
C GLY A 67 -3.55 -12.10 13.15
N ASN A 68 -4.67 -11.89 13.84
CA ASN A 68 -5.38 -10.63 13.77
C ASN A 68 -4.55 -9.47 14.35
N GLN A 69 -4.74 -8.28 13.79
CA GLN A 69 -4.18 -6.99 14.29
C GLN A 69 -2.65 -6.87 14.28
N VAL A 70 -1.92 -7.74 13.60
CA VAL A 70 -0.45 -7.64 13.45
C VAL A 70 -0.03 -6.78 12.26
N GLY A 71 -0.98 -6.26 11.48
CA GLY A 71 -0.68 -5.34 10.37
C GLY A 71 -0.50 -6.00 9.00
N LYS A 72 -0.93 -7.27 8.79
CA LYS A 72 -0.85 -7.96 7.49
C LYS A 72 -1.59 -7.22 6.38
N SER A 73 -2.88 -6.88 6.60
CA SER A 73 -3.68 -6.16 5.58
C SER A 73 -3.11 -4.77 5.31
N LEU A 74 -2.64 -4.05 6.34
CA LEU A 74 -1.94 -2.78 6.12
C LEU A 74 -0.73 -2.96 5.21
N CYS A 75 0.10 -3.97 5.46
CA CYS A 75 1.26 -4.30 4.66
C CYS A 75 0.87 -4.54 3.19
N ALA A 76 -0.10 -5.41 2.93
CA ALA A 76 -0.53 -5.74 1.58
C ALA A 76 -1.14 -4.52 0.86
N PHE A 77 -1.99 -3.71 1.52
CA PHE A 77 -2.53 -2.49 0.91
C PHE A 77 -1.49 -1.37 0.71
N VAL A 78 -0.41 -1.33 1.50
CA VAL A 78 0.74 -0.46 1.22
C VAL A 78 1.46 -0.91 -0.04
N GLU A 79 1.63 -2.22 -0.24
CA GLU A 79 2.18 -2.78 -1.48
C GLU A 79 1.34 -2.36 -2.70
N ASP A 80 0.01 -2.53 -2.61
CA ASP A 80 -0.94 -2.10 -3.64
C ASP A 80 -0.81 -0.61 -3.97
N ALA A 81 -0.78 0.23 -2.93
CA ALA A 81 -0.68 1.67 -3.10
C ALA A 81 0.67 2.09 -3.71
N ARG A 82 1.78 1.43 -3.33
CA ARG A 82 3.11 1.66 -3.92
C ARG A 82 3.13 1.28 -5.40
N ALA A 83 2.58 0.12 -5.75
CA ALA A 83 2.45 -0.32 -7.13
C ALA A 83 1.62 0.68 -7.95
N ALA A 84 0.38 0.91 -7.53
CA ALA A 84 -0.58 1.74 -8.27
C ALA A 84 -0.15 3.21 -8.41
N THR A 85 0.62 3.76 -7.47
CA THR A 85 1.11 5.15 -7.53
C THR A 85 2.50 5.28 -8.16
N GLY A 86 3.11 4.17 -8.61
CA GLY A 86 4.46 4.15 -9.17
C GLY A 86 5.56 4.47 -8.14
N GLN A 87 5.28 4.27 -6.84
CA GLN A 87 6.17 4.57 -5.72
C GLN A 87 6.79 3.31 -5.09
N ASP A 88 6.79 2.17 -5.80
CA ASP A 88 7.46 0.98 -5.31
C ASP A 88 8.98 1.18 -5.27
N PRO A 89 9.62 1.10 -4.09
CA PRO A 89 11.07 1.34 -3.96
C PRO A 89 11.91 0.20 -4.54
N TYR A 90 11.32 -0.96 -4.79
CA TYR A 90 12.02 -2.16 -5.29
C TYR A 90 11.91 -2.34 -6.81
N GLY A 91 11.11 -1.50 -7.49
CA GLY A 91 10.97 -1.54 -8.96
C GLY A 91 10.28 -2.79 -9.51
N LYS A 92 9.41 -3.43 -8.71
CA LYS A 92 8.75 -4.70 -9.06
C LYS A 92 7.58 -4.53 -10.04
N TYR A 93 7.03 -3.34 -10.13
CA TYR A 93 5.81 -3.03 -10.89
C TYR A 93 6.05 -1.92 -11.90
N PRO A 94 5.27 -1.85 -12.99
CA PRO A 94 5.33 -0.73 -13.91
C PRO A 94 4.98 0.58 -13.19
N LYS A 95 5.68 1.65 -13.52
CA LYS A 95 5.42 2.97 -12.91
C LYS A 95 4.11 3.60 -13.39
N GLU A 96 3.69 3.25 -14.61
CA GLU A 96 2.53 3.79 -15.30
C GLU A 96 1.79 2.69 -16.07
N ASN A 97 0.51 2.88 -16.35
CA ASN A 97 -0.33 2.03 -17.18
C ASN A 97 -0.43 0.56 -16.70
N GLY A 98 -0.30 0.35 -15.40
CA GLY A 98 -0.46 -0.96 -14.79
C GLY A 98 -1.92 -1.31 -14.52
N ILE A 99 -2.16 -2.60 -14.30
CA ILE A 99 -3.47 -3.15 -13.97
C ILE A 99 -3.37 -3.96 -12.69
N MET A 100 -4.21 -3.61 -11.72
CA MET A 100 -4.30 -4.32 -10.44
C MET A 100 -5.70 -4.88 -10.22
N VAL A 101 -5.77 -6.07 -9.64
CA VAL A 101 -7.01 -6.65 -9.11
C VAL A 101 -6.88 -6.77 -7.60
N CYS A 102 -7.82 -6.18 -6.87
CA CYS A 102 -8.02 -6.44 -5.45
C CYS A 102 -9.23 -7.37 -5.30
N LEU A 103 -8.98 -8.58 -4.83
CA LEU A 103 -10.00 -9.60 -4.64
C LEU A 103 -10.27 -9.78 -3.15
N GLY A 104 -11.51 -9.56 -2.74
CA GLY A 104 -12.00 -9.81 -1.37
C GLY A 104 -13.01 -10.95 -1.31
N MET A 105 -13.41 -11.36 -0.11
CA MET A 105 -14.39 -12.44 0.07
C MET A 105 -15.72 -12.16 -0.64
N ASP A 106 -16.27 -10.97 -0.44
CA ASP A 106 -17.55 -10.57 -1.00
C ASP A 106 -17.55 -9.10 -1.45
N GLU A 107 -18.65 -8.68 -2.07
CA GLU A 107 -18.82 -7.31 -2.52
C GLU A 107 -18.75 -6.29 -1.36
N GLY A 108 -19.26 -6.63 -0.19
CA GLY A 108 -19.20 -5.76 1.00
C GLY A 108 -17.77 -5.55 1.52
N HIS A 109 -16.89 -6.54 1.30
CA HIS A 109 -15.46 -6.45 1.62
C HIS A 109 -14.78 -5.30 0.87
N ILE A 110 -15.19 -5.06 -0.38
CA ILE A 110 -14.66 -3.95 -1.20
C ILE A 110 -14.81 -2.62 -0.48
N GLY A 111 -15.99 -2.30 0.02
CA GLY A 111 -16.24 -1.01 0.69
C GLY A 111 -15.68 -0.94 2.10
N ARG A 112 -15.85 -2.03 2.87
CA ARG A 112 -15.44 -2.09 4.28
C ARG A 112 -13.93 -2.17 4.47
N THR A 113 -13.21 -2.81 3.54
CA THR A 113 -11.79 -3.11 3.67
C THR A 113 -10.99 -2.45 2.55
N ILE A 114 -11.13 -2.88 1.29
CA ILE A 114 -10.30 -2.42 0.18
C ILE A 114 -10.36 -0.90 0.02
N HIS A 115 -11.56 -0.34 -0.14
CA HIS A 115 -11.73 1.10 -0.27
C HIS A 115 -11.25 1.86 0.97
N LYS A 116 -11.53 1.32 2.17
CA LYS A 116 -11.13 1.93 3.44
C LYS A 116 -9.60 2.05 3.56
N TYR A 117 -8.86 0.98 3.26
CA TYR A 117 -7.40 1.00 3.37
C TYR A 117 -6.76 1.89 2.30
N LEU A 118 -7.18 1.78 1.04
CA LEU A 118 -6.54 2.50 -0.05
C LEU A 118 -6.87 3.99 -0.07
N PHE A 119 -8.14 4.37 0.16
CA PHE A 119 -8.65 5.71 -0.15
C PHE A 119 -9.15 6.52 1.05
N ARG A 120 -9.18 5.94 2.26
CA ARG A 120 -9.59 6.68 3.46
C ARG A 120 -8.44 6.92 4.41
N LYS A 121 -8.59 7.97 5.22
CA LYS A 121 -7.65 8.27 6.32
C LYS A 121 -7.73 7.20 7.40
N GLY A 122 -6.59 6.88 8.03
CA GLY A 122 -6.55 6.09 9.25
C GLY A 122 -6.21 4.61 9.05
N SER A 123 -5.60 4.21 7.93
CA SER A 123 -5.03 2.86 7.77
C SER A 123 -3.99 2.55 8.86
N PHE A 124 -3.29 3.57 9.34
CA PHE A 124 -2.45 3.56 10.53
C PHE A 124 -2.48 4.92 11.23
N LYS A 125 -1.77 5.07 12.32
CA LYS A 125 -1.65 6.33 13.05
C LYS A 125 -0.26 6.96 12.87
N ILE A 126 -0.23 8.29 12.94
CA ILE A 126 0.98 9.10 12.87
C ILE A 126 1.08 10.00 14.09
N ILE A 127 2.30 10.36 14.45
CA ILE A 127 2.62 11.27 15.57
C ILE A 127 3.75 12.21 15.14
N LYS A 128 3.81 13.39 15.74
CA LYS A 128 4.98 14.26 15.59
C LYS A 128 6.12 13.75 16.45
N ASP A 129 7.28 13.61 15.84
CA ASP A 129 8.52 13.35 16.56
C ASP A 129 8.93 14.57 17.39
N ASN A 130 9.27 14.37 18.66
CA ASN A 130 9.56 15.46 19.60
C ASN A 130 10.86 16.20 19.28
N VAL A 131 11.80 15.53 18.63
CA VAL A 131 13.12 16.11 18.34
C VAL A 131 13.11 16.85 17.02
N SER A 132 12.64 16.16 15.96
CA SER A 132 12.67 16.72 14.60
C SER A 132 11.42 17.53 14.24
N GLY A 133 10.32 17.41 15.01
CA GLY A 133 9.02 18.02 14.69
C GLY A 133 8.33 17.44 13.44
N LYS A 134 8.92 16.44 12.79
CA LYS A 134 8.38 15.80 11.58
C LYS A 134 7.35 14.73 11.94
N TRP A 135 6.41 14.48 11.03
CA TRP A 135 5.48 13.37 11.16
C TRP A 135 6.18 12.05 10.90
N ARG A 136 5.85 11.02 11.67
CA ARG A 136 6.26 9.62 11.50
C ARG A 136 5.16 8.67 11.93
N SER A 137 5.30 7.37 11.65
CA SER A 137 4.41 6.34 12.18
C SER A 137 4.38 6.36 13.70
N TRP A 138 3.18 6.26 14.28
CA TRP A 138 2.99 6.01 15.70
C TRP A 138 3.18 4.51 15.98
N LYS A 139 4.04 4.21 16.95
CA LYS A 139 4.45 2.83 17.29
C LYS A 139 3.89 2.44 18.66
N PRO A 140 2.80 1.66 18.75
CA PRO A 140 2.14 1.33 20.02
C PRO A 140 3.01 0.51 20.99
N TRP A 141 4.08 -0.11 20.51
CA TRP A 141 5.04 -0.88 21.29
C TRP A 141 6.20 -0.04 21.85
N ILE A 142 6.27 1.24 21.52
CA ILE A 142 7.21 2.20 22.11
C ILE A 142 6.50 2.95 23.23
N GLU A 143 7.01 2.86 24.46
CA GLU A 143 6.40 3.45 25.65
C GLU A 143 6.11 4.95 25.48
N SER A 144 7.09 5.72 25.02
CA SER A 144 6.93 7.16 24.78
C SER A 144 5.85 7.49 23.74
N ASP A 145 5.62 6.64 22.75
CA ASP A 145 4.53 6.82 21.78
C ASP A 145 3.19 6.42 22.39
N TRP A 146 3.19 5.40 23.24
CA TRP A 146 1.97 4.96 23.93
C TRP A 146 1.45 6.02 24.88
N GLU A 147 2.33 6.65 25.69
CA GLU A 147 2.00 7.76 26.58
C GLU A 147 1.38 8.94 25.81
N ARG A 148 1.86 9.19 24.60
CA ARG A 148 1.42 10.25 23.71
C ARG A 148 0.32 9.82 22.72
N LYS A 149 -0.40 8.74 23.01
CA LYS A 149 -1.48 8.22 22.16
C LYS A 149 -2.55 9.27 21.80
N SER A 150 -2.85 10.19 22.71
CA SER A 150 -3.80 11.30 22.52
C SER A 150 -3.35 12.31 21.46
N GLU A 151 -2.05 12.43 21.21
CA GLU A 151 -1.49 13.33 20.18
C GLU A 151 -1.44 12.65 18.79
N SER A 152 -1.64 11.34 18.75
CA SER A 152 -1.64 10.60 17.48
C SER A 152 -2.84 10.96 16.61
N LYS A 153 -2.63 10.99 15.30
CA LYS A 153 -3.66 11.29 14.30
C LYS A 153 -3.77 10.17 13.28
N PRO A 154 -4.93 10.01 12.62
CA PRO A 154 -5.06 9.13 11.46
C PRO A 154 -4.09 9.55 10.36
N ALA A 155 -3.35 8.60 9.79
CA ALA A 155 -2.55 8.83 8.59
C ALA A 155 -3.43 9.25 7.40
N PRO A 156 -2.90 10.01 6.44
CA PRO A 156 -3.59 10.27 5.17
C PRO A 156 -3.94 8.97 4.43
N PRO A 157 -4.77 9.02 3.38
CA PRO A 157 -5.03 7.87 2.51
C PRO A 157 -3.73 7.30 1.93
N LEU A 158 -3.66 5.98 1.74
CA LEU A 158 -2.53 5.34 1.07
C LEU A 158 -2.39 5.79 -0.38
N ILE A 159 -3.51 5.93 -1.09
CA ILE A 159 -3.57 6.55 -2.41
C ILE A 159 -4.20 7.95 -2.24
N PRO A 160 -3.39 9.03 -2.31
CA PRO A 160 -3.89 10.40 -2.23
C PRO A 160 -4.83 10.74 -3.38
N GLU A 161 -5.81 11.63 -3.13
CA GLU A 161 -6.81 12.08 -4.10
C GLU A 161 -6.19 12.61 -5.41
N ARG A 162 -5.00 13.21 -5.34
CA ARG A 162 -4.27 13.72 -6.51
C ARG A 162 -3.90 12.64 -7.55
N PHE A 163 -3.90 11.37 -7.17
CA PHE A 163 -3.68 10.26 -8.10
C PHE A 163 -4.98 9.77 -8.75
N ILE A 164 -6.13 10.02 -8.13
CA ILE A 164 -7.40 9.46 -8.55
C ILE A 164 -7.96 10.29 -9.71
N LYS A 165 -8.17 9.63 -10.84
CA LYS A 165 -8.83 10.22 -12.01
C LYS A 165 -10.35 10.06 -11.90
N GLN A 166 -10.81 8.83 -11.68
CA GLN A 166 -12.24 8.55 -11.53
C GLN A 166 -12.52 7.18 -10.90
N PHE A 167 -13.76 7.03 -10.40
CA PHE A 167 -14.31 5.75 -9.95
C PHE A 167 -15.52 5.36 -10.80
N ALA A 168 -15.61 4.08 -11.18
CA ALA A 168 -16.85 3.42 -11.56
C ALA A 168 -17.42 2.75 -10.29
N TRP A 169 -18.52 3.29 -9.79
CA TRP A 169 -19.16 2.83 -8.57
C TRP A 169 -20.25 1.79 -8.86
N LYS A 170 -20.20 0.65 -8.19
CA LYS A 170 -21.30 -0.30 -8.14
C LYS A 170 -22.36 0.11 -7.10
N LYS A 171 -21.90 0.47 -5.88
CA LYS A 171 -22.75 0.95 -4.77
C LYS A 171 -22.06 2.11 -4.04
N ARG A 172 -22.22 3.32 -4.55
CA ARG A 172 -21.49 4.50 -4.07
C ARG A 172 -21.72 4.78 -2.57
N ALA A 173 -22.95 4.63 -2.07
CA ALA A 173 -23.26 4.85 -0.67
C ALA A 173 -22.52 3.89 0.29
N GLN A 174 -22.13 2.70 -0.20
CA GLN A 174 -21.38 1.69 0.55
C GLN A 174 -19.89 1.69 0.20
N HIS A 175 -19.43 2.65 -0.63
CA HIS A 175 -18.06 2.72 -1.16
C HIS A 175 -17.62 1.46 -1.93
N VAL A 176 -18.56 0.73 -2.52
CA VAL A 176 -18.27 -0.40 -3.39
C VAL A 176 -18.03 0.12 -4.79
N PHE A 177 -16.78 0.03 -5.25
CA PHE A 177 -16.39 0.38 -6.60
C PHE A 177 -16.06 -0.88 -7.40
N GLU A 178 -16.17 -0.79 -8.71
CA GLU A 178 -15.72 -1.83 -9.64
C GLU A 178 -14.34 -1.47 -10.19
N ILE A 179 -14.16 -0.19 -10.54
CA ILE A 179 -12.94 0.30 -11.15
C ILE A 179 -12.55 1.63 -10.52
N CYS A 180 -11.26 1.79 -10.25
CA CYS A 180 -10.64 3.08 -9.96
C CYS A 180 -9.54 3.33 -10.98
N GLU A 181 -9.65 4.40 -11.77
CA GLU A 181 -8.60 4.85 -12.69
C GLU A 181 -7.75 5.91 -12.04
N LEU A 182 -6.43 5.81 -12.22
CA LEU A 182 -5.47 6.80 -11.73
C LEU A 182 -4.90 7.65 -12.87
N HIS A 183 -4.42 8.85 -12.54
CA HIS A 183 -3.86 9.79 -13.52
C HIS A 183 -2.57 9.29 -14.20
N ASN A 184 -1.83 8.37 -13.57
CA ASN A 184 -0.66 7.72 -14.17
C ASN A 184 -1.02 6.52 -15.06
N GLY A 185 -2.31 6.30 -15.36
CA GLY A 185 -2.80 5.22 -16.22
C GLY A 185 -3.03 3.88 -15.51
N TRP A 186 -2.72 3.76 -14.22
CA TRP A 186 -3.08 2.58 -13.46
C TRP A 186 -4.59 2.42 -13.34
N THR A 187 -5.05 1.18 -13.45
CA THR A 187 -6.44 0.79 -13.25
C THR A 187 -6.54 -0.26 -12.15
N ILE A 188 -7.35 0.00 -11.14
CA ILE A 188 -7.59 -0.87 -10.01
C ILE A 188 -9.00 -1.46 -10.14
N TYR A 189 -9.09 -2.76 -10.31
CA TYR A 189 -10.33 -3.52 -10.28
C TYR A 189 -10.57 -4.06 -8.87
N ALA A 190 -11.79 -3.93 -8.34
CA ALA A 190 -12.18 -4.52 -7.07
C ALA A 190 -13.28 -5.55 -7.29
N MET A 191 -13.05 -6.77 -6.82
CA MET A 191 -13.93 -7.92 -7.04
C MET A 191 -14.19 -8.68 -5.75
N GLY A 192 -15.34 -9.34 -5.66
CA GLY A 192 -15.65 -10.29 -4.60
C GLY A 192 -15.62 -11.71 -5.12
N SER A 193 -15.02 -12.64 -4.38
CA SER A 193 -14.84 -14.04 -4.79
C SER A 193 -16.08 -14.93 -4.66
N LYS A 194 -17.21 -14.37 -4.20
CA LYS A 194 -18.47 -15.12 -4.03
C LYS A 194 -19.16 -15.46 -5.35
N GLY A 195 -18.97 -14.64 -6.39
CA GLY A 195 -19.50 -14.89 -7.73
C GLY A 195 -18.59 -15.77 -8.57
N ASP A 196 -19.01 -16.03 -9.81
CA ASP A 196 -18.16 -16.70 -10.79
C ASP A 196 -17.02 -15.78 -11.25
N PRO A 197 -15.81 -16.34 -11.48
CA PRO A 197 -14.74 -15.58 -12.09
C PRO A 197 -15.15 -15.03 -13.45
N SER A 198 -15.05 -13.71 -13.62
CA SER A 198 -15.27 -13.09 -14.92
C SER A 198 -13.99 -13.13 -15.75
N GLN A 199 -14.04 -13.63 -16.96
CA GLN A 199 -12.90 -13.66 -17.88
C GLN A 199 -12.63 -12.27 -18.49
N GLY A 200 -11.41 -11.96 -18.87
CA GLY A 200 -11.21 -10.96 -19.86
C GLY A 200 -10.13 -9.89 -19.79
N PHE A 201 -9.25 -9.82 -18.78
CA PHE A 201 -8.14 -8.88 -18.81
C PHE A 201 -6.90 -9.41 -18.07
N GLN A 202 -5.75 -8.84 -18.39
CA GLN A 202 -4.46 -9.17 -17.80
C GLN A 202 -4.18 -8.28 -16.59
N ALA A 203 -3.31 -8.71 -15.67
CA ALA A 203 -2.94 -7.93 -14.51
C ALA A 203 -1.42 -7.94 -14.26
N ASP A 204 -0.91 -6.84 -13.74
CA ASP A 204 0.46 -6.70 -13.25
C ASP A 204 0.55 -7.07 -11.76
N LEU A 205 -0.54 -6.89 -11.03
CA LEU A 205 -0.66 -7.22 -9.62
C LEU A 205 -2.05 -7.77 -9.32
N VAL A 206 -2.10 -8.89 -8.61
CA VAL A 206 -3.31 -9.39 -7.95
C VAL A 206 -3.06 -9.41 -6.47
N HIS A 207 -3.91 -8.75 -5.70
CA HIS A 207 -3.96 -8.85 -4.26
C HIS A 207 -5.24 -9.56 -3.82
N ILE A 208 -5.08 -10.68 -3.12
CA ILE A 208 -6.16 -11.40 -2.47
C ILE A 208 -6.13 -11.04 -0.97
N ASP A 209 -7.20 -10.40 -0.47
CA ASP A 209 -7.30 -10.04 0.94
C ASP A 209 -8.31 -10.95 1.64
N GLU A 210 -7.83 -11.68 2.64
CA GLU A 210 -8.48 -12.76 3.37
C GLU A 210 -8.69 -14.02 2.51
N ASP A 211 -9.75 -14.78 2.81
CA ASP A 211 -10.05 -16.06 2.17
C ASP A 211 -10.82 -15.92 0.87
N LEU A 212 -10.73 -16.91 -0.01
CA LEU A 212 -11.54 -17.03 -1.20
C LEU A 212 -12.76 -17.91 -0.90
N GLU A 213 -13.96 -17.46 -1.27
CA GLU A 213 -15.16 -18.27 -1.20
C GLU A 213 -15.10 -19.49 -2.15
N ARG A 214 -14.36 -19.35 -3.25
CA ARG A 214 -14.20 -20.37 -4.28
C ARG A 214 -12.76 -20.44 -4.75
N SER A 215 -12.17 -21.63 -4.76
CA SER A 215 -10.76 -21.85 -5.14
C SER A 215 -10.47 -21.54 -6.60
N GLU A 216 -11.47 -21.66 -7.49
CA GLU A 216 -11.33 -21.38 -8.92
C GLU A 216 -10.90 -19.92 -9.20
N TRP A 217 -11.14 -19.01 -8.26
CA TRP A 217 -10.64 -17.65 -8.36
C TRP A 217 -9.11 -17.57 -8.35
N TYR A 218 -8.44 -18.46 -7.62
CA TYR A 218 -6.98 -18.49 -7.61
C TYR A 218 -6.43 -18.80 -9.00
N ASP A 219 -6.90 -19.87 -9.64
CA ASP A 219 -6.45 -20.27 -10.97
C ASP A 219 -6.70 -19.18 -12.01
N GLU A 220 -7.87 -18.55 -11.96
CA GLU A 220 -8.21 -17.42 -12.83
C GLU A 220 -7.25 -16.23 -12.60
N MET A 221 -6.91 -15.90 -11.35
CA MET A 221 -5.98 -14.80 -11.06
C MET A 221 -4.56 -15.11 -11.53
N ILE A 222 -4.08 -16.34 -11.37
CA ILE A 222 -2.78 -16.77 -11.91
C ILE A 222 -2.76 -16.67 -13.44
N ALA A 223 -3.84 -17.08 -14.11
CA ALA A 223 -3.94 -16.94 -15.56
C ALA A 223 -3.84 -15.46 -16.03
N ARG A 224 -4.43 -14.52 -15.28
CA ARG A 224 -4.35 -13.08 -15.59
C ARG A 224 -2.95 -12.49 -15.43
N LEU A 225 -2.17 -13.03 -14.48
CA LEU A 225 -0.81 -12.57 -14.23
C LEU A 225 0.19 -13.07 -15.27
N SER A 226 -0.05 -14.25 -15.86
CA SER A 226 0.91 -14.94 -16.74
C SER A 226 1.33 -14.12 -17.97
N MET A 227 0.40 -13.35 -18.56
CA MET A 227 0.65 -12.58 -19.78
C MET A 227 1.48 -11.30 -19.56
N ARG A 228 1.47 -10.75 -18.37
CA ARG A 228 2.17 -9.50 -18.03
C ARG A 228 3.34 -9.71 -17.08
N ASP A 229 3.72 -10.96 -16.84
CA ASP A 229 4.72 -11.31 -15.82
C ASP A 229 4.38 -10.73 -14.44
N GLY A 230 3.08 -10.69 -14.15
CA GLY A 230 2.52 -10.06 -12.96
C GLY A 230 2.81 -10.84 -11.69
N LYS A 231 2.41 -10.27 -10.55
CA LYS A 231 2.68 -10.80 -9.21
C LYS A 231 1.41 -10.98 -8.41
N LEU A 232 1.33 -12.09 -7.67
CA LEU A 232 0.30 -12.35 -6.69
C LEU A 232 0.79 -11.98 -5.29
N ARG A 233 -0.05 -11.27 -4.54
CA ARG A 233 0.11 -10.98 -3.13
C ARG A 233 -1.14 -11.44 -2.39
N TRP A 234 -0.97 -12.33 -1.41
CA TRP A 234 -2.10 -12.85 -0.65
C TRP A 234 -1.92 -12.55 0.84
N SER A 235 -2.89 -11.85 1.43
CA SER A 235 -2.93 -11.58 2.87
C SER A 235 -4.05 -12.39 3.52
N ALA A 236 -3.72 -13.38 4.35
CA ALA A 236 -4.69 -14.31 4.91
C ALA A 236 -4.48 -14.59 6.41
N LEU A 237 -5.52 -15.14 7.04
CA LEU A 237 -5.41 -15.75 8.36
C LEU A 237 -4.86 -17.19 8.25
N PRO A 238 -4.10 -17.68 9.24
CA PRO A 238 -3.50 -19.02 9.20
C PRO A 238 -4.52 -20.18 9.34
N HIS A 239 -5.79 -19.87 9.43
CA HIS A 239 -6.87 -20.87 9.64
C HIS A 239 -7.79 -21.01 8.43
N SER A 240 -7.35 -20.56 7.26
CA SER A 240 -8.11 -20.78 6.03
C SER A 240 -8.29 -22.28 5.74
N LYS A 241 -9.47 -22.60 5.21
CA LYS A 241 -9.78 -23.95 4.70
C LYS A 241 -9.70 -23.99 3.17
N ASN A 242 -9.23 -22.95 2.54
CA ASN A 242 -9.12 -22.86 1.10
C ASN A 242 -7.90 -23.66 0.63
N ASP A 243 -8.14 -24.68 -0.21
CA ASP A 243 -7.09 -25.59 -0.69
C ASP A 243 -5.98 -24.85 -1.45
N ALA A 244 -6.31 -23.81 -2.23
CA ALA A 244 -5.32 -23.02 -2.94
C ALA A 244 -4.37 -22.27 -1.99
N LEU A 245 -4.89 -21.75 -0.88
CA LEU A 245 -4.07 -21.10 0.15
C LEU A 245 -3.17 -22.10 0.89
N VAL A 246 -3.72 -23.27 1.23
CA VAL A 246 -2.94 -24.34 1.88
C VAL A 246 -1.81 -24.80 0.96
N ASN A 247 -2.11 -25.09 -0.30
CA ASN A 247 -1.12 -25.51 -1.28
C ASN A 247 -0.04 -24.43 -1.52
N LEU A 248 -0.41 -23.14 -1.50
CA LEU A 248 0.56 -22.04 -1.63
C LEU A 248 1.47 -21.97 -0.39
N ALA A 249 0.91 -22.15 0.81
CA ALA A 249 1.68 -22.14 2.04
C ALA A 249 2.67 -23.31 2.10
N GLU A 250 2.25 -24.54 1.74
CA GLU A 250 3.10 -25.73 1.69
C GLU A 250 4.25 -25.53 0.68
N ARG A 251 3.98 -25.03 -0.52
CA ARG A 251 5.03 -24.73 -1.51
C ARG A 251 6.06 -23.71 -1.00
N ALA A 252 5.58 -22.67 -0.30
CA ALA A 252 6.48 -21.65 0.25
C ALA A 252 7.37 -22.19 1.36
N GLU A 253 6.86 -23.10 2.21
CA GLU A 253 7.63 -23.79 3.25
C GLU A 253 8.69 -24.73 2.63
N ASP A 254 8.35 -25.44 1.57
CA ASP A 254 9.29 -26.33 0.86
C ASP A 254 10.43 -25.52 0.22
N GLU A 255 10.15 -24.39 -0.45
CA GLU A 255 11.16 -23.51 -1.02
C GLU A 255 12.10 -22.92 0.07
N GLU A 256 11.57 -22.49 1.21
CA GLU A 256 12.39 -21.98 2.33
C GLU A 256 13.27 -23.08 2.94
N ASN A 257 12.79 -24.32 3.01
CA ASN A 257 13.58 -25.45 3.47
C ASN A 257 14.71 -25.81 2.50
N GLU A 258 14.48 -25.77 1.19
CA GLU A 258 15.49 -26.01 0.16
C GLU A 258 16.59 -24.93 0.15
N GLU A 259 16.22 -23.65 0.31
CA GLU A 259 17.18 -22.56 0.43
C GLU A 259 18.07 -22.70 1.68
N ASN A 260 17.47 -23.07 2.83
CA ASN A 260 18.20 -23.29 4.08
C ASN A 260 19.10 -24.53 4.05
N ALA A 261 18.79 -25.54 3.25
CA ALA A 261 19.61 -26.76 3.09
C ALA A 261 20.80 -26.56 2.16
N SER A 262 20.79 -25.50 1.34
CA SER A 262 21.84 -25.16 0.36
C SER A 262 22.85 -24.12 0.85
N THR A 263 22.67 -23.63 2.08
CA THR A 263 23.57 -22.64 2.76
C THR A 263 24.40 -23.32 3.83
#